data_777540717603310664a99401800155f2
#
_entry.id   777540717603310664a99401800155f2
#
_cell.length_a   1.000
_cell.length_b   1.000
_cell.length_c   1.000
_cell.angle_alpha   90.00
_cell.angle_beta   90.00
_cell.angle_gamma   90.00
#
_symmetry.space_group_name_H-M   'P 1'
#
loop_
_entity.id
_entity.type
_entity.pdbx_description
1 polymer ?
#
loop_
_entity_poly.entity_id
_entity_poly.type
_entity_poly.pdbx_seq_one_letter_code
_entity_poly.pdbx_strand_id
1 'polypeptide(L)'
;MIALAANRPEEERMFDPGLGPPRDTLLSIMATKLKPASTAEAHLRREGLKFLKSLNKNNDREWFNQRKAVYEAELKEPMLAIIRKVTDAMVEFAPDHVRPAEKSLFRIYRDTRFSNNKLPYKTHVAAWWSHTGMDKTSGAGYYFQVSPKGVVVAAGAYMPEKEQLAAIRHWMLDNHAKFRKLLNRPAVKKTFTEFEGEALTRPPKGFPPEHPAIDLIKCKQWGLSTTLSVETALEANFSQTLTRHFRLLKPIVDALNEPIAASIPKKKVLFGLH
;
A
#
# COMPACT_ATOMS: atom_id res chain seq x y z
N MET A 1 51.78 37.67 -21.63
CA MET A 1 51.14 36.46 -22.14
C MET A 1 49.70 36.42 -21.64
N ILE A 2 48.80 36.31 -22.55
CA ILE A 2 47.39 36.68 -22.57
C ILE A 2 46.56 35.68 -21.73
N ALA A 3 45.74 36.23 -20.82
CA ALA A 3 44.72 35.47 -20.11
C ALA A 3 43.42 35.42 -20.94
N LEU A 4 42.90 34.23 -21.21
CA LEU A 4 41.59 34.04 -21.78
C LEU A 4 40.57 33.96 -20.63
N ALA A 5 39.63 34.90 -20.60
CA ALA A 5 38.44 34.84 -19.78
C ALA A 5 37.39 33.99 -20.50
N ALA A 6 36.96 32.90 -19.88
CA ALA A 6 35.87 32.07 -20.35
C ALA A 6 34.52 32.61 -19.82
N ASN A 7 33.63 32.95 -20.76
CA ASN A 7 32.23 33.30 -20.53
C ASN A 7 31.48 32.12 -19.85
N ARG A 8 30.84 32.39 -18.70
CA ARG A 8 29.78 31.54 -18.15
C ARG A 8 28.43 32.15 -18.52
N PRO A 9 27.44 31.32 -18.91
CA PRO A 9 26.12 31.83 -19.25
C PRO A 9 25.35 32.30 -17.99
N GLU A 10 24.52 33.34 -18.20
CA GLU A 10 23.77 34.08 -17.18
C GLU A 10 22.66 33.32 -16.43
N GLU A 11 22.50 32.05 -16.60
CA GLU A 11 21.41 31.25 -15.96
C GLU A 11 21.70 30.78 -14.52
N GLU A 12 22.87 31.06 -13.95
CA GLU A 12 23.24 30.62 -12.59
C GLU A 12 23.03 31.67 -11.48
N ARG A 13 22.33 32.77 -11.73
CA ARG A 13 22.12 33.83 -10.71
C ARG A 13 20.65 34.05 -10.39
N MET A 14 19.93 33.06 -9.92
CA MET A 14 18.68 33.29 -9.18
C MET A 14 18.25 32.05 -8.37
N PHE A 15 19.07 31.62 -7.42
CA PHE A 15 18.62 30.73 -6.38
C PHE A 15 18.96 31.36 -5.03
N ASP A 16 17.96 32.04 -4.45
CA ASP A 16 17.98 32.45 -3.05
C ASP A 16 17.57 31.21 -2.20
N PRO A 17 18.45 30.66 -1.36
CA PRO A 17 18.14 29.47 -0.57
C PRO A 17 17.11 29.70 0.57
N GLY A 18 16.58 30.91 0.72
CA GLY A 18 15.64 31.28 1.78
C GLY A 18 14.16 31.29 1.40
N LEU A 19 13.81 31.26 0.13
CA LEU A 19 12.41 31.21 -0.33
C LEU A 19 12.18 29.89 -1.06
N GLY A 20 11.35 29.03 -0.49
CA GLY A 20 10.89 27.83 -1.18
C GLY A 20 10.23 28.18 -2.51
N PRO A 21 10.22 27.26 -3.49
CA PRO A 21 9.69 27.55 -4.81
C PRO A 21 8.24 28.04 -4.72
N PRO A 22 7.83 29.04 -5.57
CA PRO A 22 6.46 29.54 -5.59
C PRO A 22 5.45 28.41 -5.73
N ARG A 23 4.28 28.52 -5.10
CA ARG A 23 3.21 27.49 -5.14
C ARG A 23 2.87 26.99 -6.54
N ASP A 24 2.96 27.87 -7.53
CA ASP A 24 2.70 27.53 -8.93
C ASP A 24 3.78 26.63 -9.54
N THR A 25 5.03 26.73 -9.08
CA THR A 25 6.13 25.85 -9.51
C THR A 25 5.99 24.44 -8.92
N LEU A 26 5.49 24.31 -7.68
CA LEU A 26 5.20 23.01 -7.07
C LEU A 26 4.02 22.30 -7.77
N LEU A 27 2.97 23.03 -8.14
CA LEU A 27 1.85 22.52 -8.93
C LEU A 27 2.31 22.10 -10.33
N SER A 28 3.19 22.86 -10.97
CA SER A 28 3.76 22.54 -12.28
C SER A 28 4.69 21.32 -12.22
N ILE A 29 5.51 21.17 -11.18
CA ILE A 29 6.40 20.00 -10.99
C ILE A 29 5.58 18.75 -10.66
N MET A 30 4.48 18.87 -9.92
CA MET A 30 3.55 17.77 -9.67
C MET A 30 2.78 17.39 -10.94
N ALA A 31 2.35 18.36 -11.74
CA ALA A 31 1.67 18.12 -13.01
C ALA A 31 2.58 17.45 -14.06
N THR A 32 3.88 17.76 -14.06
CA THR A 32 4.83 17.21 -15.04
C THR A 32 5.28 15.78 -14.70
N LYS A 33 5.05 15.30 -13.46
CA LYS A 33 5.39 13.93 -13.03
C LYS A 33 4.24 12.95 -13.11
N LEU A 34 3.02 13.39 -13.33
CA LEU A 34 1.89 12.54 -13.65
C LEU A 34 1.91 12.31 -15.17
N LYS A 35 2.46 11.17 -15.61
CA LYS A 35 2.23 10.70 -16.98
C LYS A 35 0.72 10.74 -17.22
N PRO A 36 0.24 11.26 -18.37
CA PRO A 36 -1.19 11.32 -18.66
C PRO A 36 -1.79 9.93 -18.47
N ALA A 37 -2.99 9.88 -17.89
CA ALA A 37 -3.71 8.65 -17.63
C ALA A 37 -3.71 7.81 -18.92
N SER A 38 -2.99 6.70 -18.89
CA SER A 38 -2.96 5.76 -20.00
C SER A 38 -4.41 5.32 -20.25
N THR A 39 -4.88 5.43 -21.48
CA THR A 39 -6.14 4.82 -21.96
C THR A 39 -6.08 3.30 -21.90
N ALA A 40 -4.96 2.71 -21.43
CA ALA A 40 -4.77 1.28 -21.26
C ALA A 40 -5.87 0.70 -20.36
N GLU A 41 -6.40 -0.43 -20.78
CA GLU A 41 -7.34 -1.23 -20.02
C GLU A 41 -6.77 -1.53 -18.61
N ALA A 42 -7.51 -1.16 -17.58
CA ALA A 42 -7.08 -1.29 -16.19
C ALA A 42 -7.61 -2.58 -15.56
N HIS A 43 -7.34 -3.70 -16.24
CA HIS A 43 -7.65 -5.07 -15.79
C HIS A 43 -6.54 -6.03 -16.25
N LEU A 44 -6.51 -7.24 -15.70
CA LEU A 44 -5.59 -8.27 -16.17
C LEU A 44 -6.12 -8.96 -17.42
N ARG A 45 -5.21 -9.60 -18.16
CA ARG A 45 -5.54 -10.44 -19.31
C ARG A 45 -5.47 -11.92 -18.93
N ARG A 46 -6.14 -12.77 -19.70
CA ARG A 46 -6.13 -14.24 -19.48
C ARG A 46 -4.72 -14.82 -19.57
N GLU A 47 -3.87 -14.25 -20.42
CA GLU A 47 -2.46 -14.62 -20.60
C GLU A 47 -1.64 -14.42 -19.32
N GLY A 48 -1.88 -13.33 -18.59
CA GLY A 48 -1.26 -13.08 -17.30
C GLY A 48 -1.65 -14.14 -16.25
N LEU A 49 -2.91 -14.55 -16.19
CA LEU A 49 -3.34 -15.62 -15.31
C LEU A 49 -2.77 -16.99 -15.71
N LYS A 50 -2.68 -17.28 -17.02
CA LYS A 50 -2.00 -18.50 -17.53
C LYS A 50 -0.52 -18.49 -17.15
N PHE A 51 0.15 -17.34 -17.24
CA PHE A 51 1.54 -17.21 -16.80
C PHE A 51 1.69 -17.54 -15.32
N LEU A 52 0.85 -17.01 -14.43
CA LEU A 52 0.90 -17.32 -12.99
C LEU A 52 0.67 -18.81 -12.70
N LYS A 53 -0.28 -19.46 -13.43
CA LYS A 53 -0.50 -20.90 -13.32
C LYS A 53 0.74 -21.69 -13.73
N SER A 54 1.40 -21.29 -14.82
CA SER A 54 2.61 -21.94 -15.33
C SER A 54 3.80 -21.70 -14.41
N LEU A 55 3.95 -20.50 -13.86
CA LEU A 55 4.98 -20.16 -12.88
C LEU A 55 4.84 -20.98 -11.59
N ASN A 56 3.62 -21.29 -11.17
CA ASN A 56 3.40 -22.16 -10.00
C ASN A 56 3.94 -23.59 -10.19
N LYS A 57 3.96 -24.08 -11.44
CA LYS A 57 4.47 -25.41 -11.80
C LYS A 57 5.97 -25.40 -12.10
N ASN A 58 6.52 -24.27 -12.54
CA ASN A 58 7.89 -24.11 -13.01
C ASN A 58 8.54 -22.91 -12.31
N ASN A 59 8.61 -22.97 -10.98
CA ASN A 59 9.06 -21.82 -10.18
C ASN A 59 10.59 -21.87 -10.00
N ASP A 60 11.31 -21.67 -11.11
CA ASP A 60 12.75 -21.58 -11.18
C ASP A 60 13.21 -20.37 -12.01
N ARG A 61 14.51 -20.04 -11.89
CA ARG A 61 15.08 -18.83 -12.51
C ARG A 61 15.23 -18.94 -14.01
N GLU A 62 15.55 -20.11 -14.51
CA GLU A 62 15.77 -20.32 -15.95
C GLU A 62 14.46 -20.20 -16.71
N TRP A 63 13.42 -20.91 -16.26
CA TRP A 63 12.08 -20.82 -16.83
C TRP A 63 11.53 -19.39 -16.83
N PHE A 64 11.73 -18.64 -15.72
CA PHE A 64 11.26 -17.27 -15.61
C PHE A 64 12.03 -16.34 -16.55
N ASN A 65 13.36 -16.46 -16.63
CA ASN A 65 14.18 -15.59 -17.47
C ASN A 65 13.82 -15.72 -18.96
N GLN A 66 13.53 -16.92 -19.43
CA GLN A 66 13.07 -17.18 -20.81
C GLN A 66 11.71 -16.52 -21.11
N ARG A 67 10.90 -16.24 -20.06
CA ARG A 67 9.54 -15.71 -20.17
C ARG A 67 9.37 -14.33 -19.51
N LYS A 68 10.46 -13.68 -19.19
CA LYS A 68 10.44 -12.37 -18.52
C LYS A 68 9.68 -11.31 -19.33
N ALA A 69 9.79 -11.31 -20.65
CA ALA A 69 9.04 -10.41 -21.52
C ALA A 69 7.53 -10.61 -21.39
N VAL A 70 7.05 -11.86 -21.28
CA VAL A 70 5.63 -12.16 -21.04
C VAL A 70 5.20 -11.66 -19.66
N TYR A 71 5.99 -11.85 -18.61
CA TYR A 71 5.71 -11.29 -17.30
C TYR A 71 5.57 -9.76 -17.34
N GLU A 72 6.51 -9.08 -18.01
CA GLU A 72 6.49 -7.61 -18.12
C GLU A 72 5.21 -7.15 -18.86
N ALA A 73 4.89 -7.74 -20.01
CA ALA A 73 3.78 -7.33 -20.86
C ALA A 73 2.39 -7.72 -20.30
N GLU A 74 2.25 -8.95 -19.78
CA GLU A 74 0.93 -9.52 -19.46
C GLU A 74 0.56 -9.42 -17.95
N LEU A 75 1.53 -9.07 -17.09
CA LEU A 75 1.28 -8.94 -15.65
C LEU A 75 1.71 -7.60 -15.11
N LYS A 76 2.98 -7.22 -15.28
CA LYS A 76 3.53 -6.04 -14.62
C LYS A 76 2.93 -4.73 -15.16
N GLU A 77 2.89 -4.55 -16.48
CA GLU A 77 2.29 -3.34 -17.08
C GLU A 77 0.77 -3.24 -16.82
N PRO A 78 -0.06 -4.29 -16.99
CA PRO A 78 -1.46 -4.25 -16.57
C PRO A 78 -1.64 -3.94 -15.09
N MET A 79 -0.82 -4.53 -14.19
CA MET A 79 -0.86 -4.21 -12.76
C MET A 79 -0.54 -2.75 -12.47
N LEU A 80 0.45 -2.18 -13.13
CA LEU A 80 0.77 -0.76 -13.01
C LEU A 80 -0.39 0.13 -13.49
N ALA A 81 -1.07 -0.25 -14.58
CA ALA A 81 -2.26 0.48 -15.07
C ALA A 81 -3.40 0.43 -14.05
N ILE A 82 -3.69 -0.74 -13.47
CA ILE A 82 -4.69 -0.90 -12.40
C ILE A 82 -4.33 -0.02 -11.20
N ILE A 83 -3.07 -0.09 -10.74
CA ILE A 83 -2.59 0.66 -9.57
C ILE A 83 -2.72 2.17 -9.82
N ARG A 84 -2.38 2.68 -11.00
CA ARG A 84 -2.55 4.10 -11.35
C ARG A 84 -4.01 4.51 -11.25
N LYS A 85 -4.94 3.76 -11.86
CA LYS A 85 -6.38 4.04 -11.80
C LYS A 85 -6.94 4.05 -10.37
N VAL A 86 -6.51 3.10 -9.54
CA VAL A 86 -6.90 3.04 -8.12
C VAL A 86 -6.30 4.22 -7.36
N THR A 87 -5.02 4.56 -7.61
CA THR A 87 -4.34 5.69 -6.96
C THR A 87 -5.00 7.02 -7.33
N ASP A 88 -5.37 7.22 -8.60
CA ASP A 88 -6.10 8.41 -9.04
C ASP A 88 -7.43 8.58 -8.29
N ALA A 89 -8.18 7.48 -8.12
CA ALA A 89 -9.40 7.49 -7.32
C ALA A 89 -9.17 7.72 -5.82
N MET A 90 -8.00 7.31 -5.28
CA MET A 90 -7.63 7.52 -3.89
C MET A 90 -7.39 8.99 -3.54
N VAL A 91 -7.01 9.83 -4.51
CA VAL A 91 -6.86 11.28 -4.28
C VAL A 91 -8.09 11.87 -3.60
N GLU A 92 -9.28 11.39 -3.94
CA GLU A 92 -10.55 11.89 -3.40
C GLU A 92 -10.85 11.39 -1.97
N PHE A 93 -10.55 10.13 -1.65
CA PHE A 93 -10.98 9.54 -0.38
C PHE A 93 -9.86 9.12 0.57
N ALA A 94 -8.64 8.92 0.09
CA ALA A 94 -7.49 8.48 0.89
C ALA A 94 -6.19 9.17 0.42
N PRO A 95 -6.13 10.54 0.40
CA PRO A 95 -5.00 11.30 -0.15
C PRO A 95 -3.68 10.96 0.53
N ASP A 96 -3.71 10.61 1.81
CA ASP A 96 -2.52 10.23 2.58
C ASP A 96 -1.92 8.86 2.17
N HIS A 97 -2.58 8.13 1.27
CA HIS A 97 -2.11 6.84 0.74
C HIS A 97 -1.69 6.96 -0.73
N VAL A 98 -1.80 8.14 -1.33
CA VAL A 98 -1.43 8.38 -2.73
C VAL A 98 0.09 8.32 -2.88
N ARG A 99 0.55 7.46 -3.80
CA ARG A 99 1.98 7.26 -4.10
C ARG A 99 2.18 6.75 -5.53
N PRO A 100 3.38 6.87 -6.11
CA PRO A 100 3.69 6.32 -7.43
C PRO A 100 3.36 4.82 -7.51
N ALA A 101 2.79 4.38 -8.63
CA ALA A 101 2.35 3.00 -8.83
C ALA A 101 3.48 1.98 -8.61
N GLU A 102 4.68 2.32 -9.04
CA GLU A 102 5.88 1.49 -8.90
C GLU A 102 6.27 1.26 -7.43
N LYS A 103 5.93 2.21 -6.55
CA LYS A 103 6.14 2.10 -5.09
C LYS A 103 5.08 1.24 -4.41
N SER A 104 3.88 1.15 -5.00
CA SER A 104 2.79 0.30 -4.50
C SER A 104 2.93 -1.15 -4.94
N LEU A 105 3.43 -1.39 -6.17
CA LEU A 105 3.60 -2.75 -6.70
C LEU A 105 4.64 -3.55 -5.90
N PHE A 106 4.28 -4.76 -5.50
CA PHE A 106 5.26 -5.70 -4.95
C PHE A 106 6.06 -6.37 -6.07
N ARG A 107 7.37 -6.52 -5.85
CA ARG A 107 8.22 -7.33 -6.72
C ARG A 107 7.75 -8.79 -6.73
N ILE A 108 7.84 -9.45 -7.88
CA ILE A 108 7.50 -10.88 -8.01
C ILE A 108 8.49 -11.79 -7.29
N TYR A 109 9.72 -11.34 -7.09
CA TYR A 109 10.76 -12.08 -6.39
C TYR A 109 10.43 -12.27 -4.91
N ARG A 110 10.66 -13.48 -4.39
CA ARG A 110 10.55 -13.76 -2.95
C ARG A 110 11.85 -13.44 -2.24
N ASP A 111 11.76 -13.07 -0.98
CA ASP A 111 12.89 -13.12 -0.06
C ASP A 111 12.93 -14.52 0.55
N THR A 112 13.91 -15.31 0.13
CA THR A 112 14.06 -16.71 0.54
C THR A 112 15.13 -16.91 1.60
N ARG A 113 15.77 -15.82 2.09
CA ARG A 113 16.88 -15.92 3.05
C ARG A 113 16.49 -16.66 4.31
N PHE A 114 15.33 -16.32 4.88
CA PHE A 114 14.81 -16.86 6.14
C PHE A 114 13.62 -17.80 5.96
N SER A 115 13.30 -18.20 4.73
CA SER A 115 12.17 -19.08 4.43
C SER A 115 12.64 -20.53 4.19
N ASN A 116 11.93 -21.51 4.74
CA ASN A 116 12.13 -22.94 4.40
C ASN A 116 11.77 -23.21 2.93
N ASN A 117 10.80 -22.51 2.39
CA ASN A 117 10.44 -22.58 0.98
C ASN A 117 11.40 -21.72 0.14
N LYS A 118 12.27 -22.34 -0.66
CA LYS A 118 13.29 -21.70 -1.47
C LYS A 118 12.84 -21.34 -2.89
N LEU A 119 11.57 -21.53 -3.25
CA LEU A 119 11.02 -21.09 -4.55
C LEU A 119 11.25 -19.59 -4.76
N PRO A 120 11.89 -19.16 -5.88
CA PRO A 120 12.36 -17.79 -6.04
C PRO A 120 11.27 -16.77 -6.34
N TYR A 121 10.08 -17.18 -6.80
CA TYR A 121 9.03 -16.27 -7.23
C TYR A 121 7.73 -16.46 -6.44
N LYS A 122 6.98 -15.38 -6.31
CA LYS A 122 5.59 -15.40 -5.86
C LYS A 122 4.71 -15.91 -6.99
N THR A 123 3.64 -16.64 -6.67
CA THR A 123 2.66 -17.14 -7.62
C THR A 123 1.41 -16.24 -7.70
N HIS A 124 1.57 -15.00 -7.28
CA HIS A 124 0.59 -13.92 -7.33
C HIS A 124 1.28 -12.59 -7.62
N VAL A 125 0.51 -11.64 -8.12
CA VAL A 125 0.90 -10.22 -8.21
C VAL A 125 0.08 -9.43 -7.20
N ALA A 126 0.68 -8.43 -6.56
CA ALA A 126 0.04 -7.71 -5.46
C ALA A 126 0.47 -6.24 -5.39
N ALA A 127 -0.37 -5.41 -4.80
CA ALA A 127 -0.07 -4.03 -4.50
C ALA A 127 -0.49 -3.65 -3.07
N TRP A 128 0.19 -2.64 -2.51
CA TRP A 128 -0.06 -2.09 -1.19
C TRP A 128 0.07 -0.56 -1.22
N TRP A 129 -0.91 0.12 -0.67
CA TRP A 129 -0.88 1.57 -0.44
C TRP A 129 -0.74 1.82 1.06
N SER A 130 0.49 2.08 1.51
CA SER A 130 0.77 2.53 2.88
C SER A 130 0.52 4.02 3.02
N HIS A 131 0.32 4.47 4.25
CA HIS A 131 0.24 5.88 4.57
C HIS A 131 1.56 6.60 4.18
N THR A 132 1.46 7.80 3.59
CA THR A 132 2.61 8.64 3.24
C THR A 132 3.38 9.01 4.51
N GLY A 133 4.72 9.00 4.42
CA GLY A 133 5.58 9.25 5.58
C GLY A 133 5.83 8.02 6.46
N MET A 134 5.23 6.86 6.14
CA MET A 134 5.52 5.57 6.79
C MET A 134 6.21 4.61 5.81
N ASP A 135 6.95 3.63 6.34
CA ASP A 135 7.56 2.57 5.53
C ASP A 135 6.51 1.72 4.82
N LYS A 136 6.93 0.97 3.80
CA LYS A 136 6.02 0.31 2.84
C LYS A 136 4.95 -0.57 3.49
N THR A 137 5.23 -1.23 4.61
CA THR A 137 4.30 -2.13 5.31
C THR A 137 3.90 -1.64 6.68
N SER A 138 4.37 -0.46 7.05
CA SER A 138 4.11 0.19 8.33
C SER A 138 2.79 0.96 8.27
N GLY A 139 2.08 1.02 9.39
CA GLY A 139 0.75 1.64 9.45
C GLY A 139 -0.35 0.81 8.82
N ALA A 140 -1.57 1.33 8.88
CA ALA A 140 -2.69 0.74 8.19
C ALA A 140 -2.74 1.23 6.74
N GLY A 141 -3.08 0.33 5.81
CA GLY A 141 -3.13 0.62 4.39
C GLY A 141 -4.08 -0.29 3.63
N TYR A 142 -4.03 -0.24 2.31
CA TYR A 142 -4.90 -0.98 1.39
C TYR A 142 -4.09 -1.98 0.58
N TYR A 143 -4.65 -3.15 0.38
CA TYR A 143 -4.00 -4.27 -0.28
C TYR A 143 -4.92 -4.96 -1.27
N PHE A 144 -4.37 -5.37 -2.40
CA PHE A 144 -4.96 -6.46 -3.17
C PHE A 144 -3.88 -7.36 -3.76
N GLN A 145 -4.27 -8.60 -4.03
CA GLN A 145 -3.48 -9.53 -4.82
C GLN A 145 -4.35 -10.29 -5.82
N VAL A 146 -3.76 -10.66 -6.92
CA VAL A 146 -4.36 -11.55 -7.92
C VAL A 146 -3.52 -12.81 -8.04
N SER A 147 -4.14 -13.95 -7.90
CA SER A 147 -3.56 -15.28 -8.09
C SER A 147 -4.49 -16.13 -8.95
N PRO A 148 -4.05 -17.29 -9.43
CA PRO A 148 -4.95 -18.24 -10.10
C PRO A 148 -6.12 -18.75 -9.24
N LYS A 149 -6.09 -18.54 -7.92
CA LYS A 149 -7.12 -18.96 -6.97
C LYS A 149 -8.20 -17.91 -6.73
N GLY A 150 -7.93 -16.65 -7.05
CA GLY A 150 -8.85 -15.52 -6.83
C GLY A 150 -8.13 -14.19 -6.62
N VAL A 151 -8.94 -13.18 -6.33
CA VAL A 151 -8.51 -11.83 -5.99
C VAL A 151 -8.78 -11.59 -4.50
N VAL A 152 -7.73 -11.42 -3.71
CA VAL A 152 -7.87 -10.97 -2.31
C VAL A 152 -7.86 -9.44 -2.29
N VAL A 153 -8.82 -8.86 -1.61
CA VAL A 153 -8.89 -7.41 -1.32
C VAL A 153 -8.92 -7.24 0.18
N ALA A 154 -8.00 -6.44 0.72
CA ALA A 154 -7.86 -6.26 2.15
C ALA A 154 -7.47 -4.81 2.51
N ALA A 155 -7.70 -4.43 3.76
CA ALA A 155 -7.11 -3.23 4.35
C ALA A 155 -6.98 -3.38 5.88
N GLY A 156 -6.03 -2.64 6.45
CA GLY A 156 -5.76 -2.64 7.88
C GLY A 156 -4.28 -2.51 8.21
N ALA A 157 -3.93 -2.71 9.47
CA ALA A 157 -2.56 -2.74 9.98
C ALA A 157 -2.07 -4.20 10.01
N TYR A 158 -1.29 -4.59 8.99
CA TYR A 158 -0.87 -5.98 8.79
C TYR A 158 0.40 -6.35 9.57
N MET A 159 1.41 -5.50 9.54
CA MET A 159 2.68 -5.70 10.27
C MET A 159 3.07 -4.39 10.97
N PRO A 160 2.30 -3.94 11.97
CA PRO A 160 2.64 -2.72 12.68
C PRO A 160 3.96 -2.90 13.44
N GLU A 161 4.80 -1.87 13.44
CA GLU A 161 6.01 -1.82 14.25
C GLU A 161 5.66 -1.84 15.75
N LYS A 162 6.64 -2.11 16.59
CA LYS A 162 6.43 -2.28 18.04
C LYS A 162 5.71 -1.09 18.68
N GLU A 163 6.12 0.12 18.33
CA GLU A 163 5.55 1.38 18.83
C GLU A 163 4.12 1.58 18.32
N GLN A 164 3.88 1.27 17.05
CA GLN A 164 2.57 1.34 16.42
C GLN A 164 1.62 0.30 17.01
N LEU A 165 2.10 -0.93 17.22
CA LEU A 165 1.36 -2.00 17.88
C LEU A 165 0.93 -1.58 19.29
N ALA A 166 1.82 -0.96 20.06
CA ALA A 166 1.52 -0.44 21.38
C ALA A 166 0.48 0.70 21.30
N ALA A 167 0.65 1.64 20.36
CA ALA A 167 -0.26 2.76 20.18
C ALA A 167 -1.69 2.29 19.84
N ILE A 168 -1.84 1.34 18.91
CA ILE A 168 -3.15 0.77 18.57
C ILE A 168 -3.78 0.08 19.78
N ARG A 169 -3.01 -0.70 20.54
CA ARG A 169 -3.52 -1.40 21.74
C ARG A 169 -3.98 -0.44 22.82
N HIS A 170 -3.24 0.62 23.08
CA HIS A 170 -3.66 1.65 24.04
C HIS A 170 -4.91 2.39 23.56
N TRP A 171 -4.97 2.73 22.28
CA TRP A 171 -6.15 3.36 21.70
C TRP A 171 -7.40 2.48 21.84
N MET A 172 -7.26 1.14 21.72
CA MET A 172 -8.37 0.19 21.87
C MET A 172 -8.97 0.17 23.27
N LEU A 173 -8.23 0.54 24.32
CA LEU A 173 -8.79 0.63 25.68
C LEU A 173 -10.04 1.56 25.71
N ASP A 174 -9.91 2.72 25.12
CA ASP A 174 -10.98 3.74 25.17
C ASP A 174 -11.89 3.73 23.95
N ASN A 175 -11.43 3.18 22.82
CA ASN A 175 -12.08 3.32 21.52
C ASN A 175 -12.63 2.01 20.93
N HIS A 176 -12.58 0.89 21.67
CA HIS A 176 -13.02 -0.41 21.16
C HIS A 176 -14.48 -0.42 20.67
N ALA A 177 -15.37 0.30 21.36
CA ALA A 177 -16.77 0.40 20.97
C ALA A 177 -16.93 1.12 19.61
N LYS A 178 -16.18 2.23 19.40
CA LYS A 178 -16.09 2.94 18.12
C LYS A 178 -15.56 2.00 17.03
N PHE A 179 -14.47 1.27 17.29
CA PHE A 179 -13.88 0.34 16.33
C PHE A 179 -14.81 -0.82 15.98
N ARG A 180 -15.46 -1.44 16.97
CA ARG A 180 -16.47 -2.50 16.76
C ARG A 180 -17.66 -1.99 15.92
N LYS A 181 -18.10 -0.76 16.14
CA LYS A 181 -19.16 -0.15 15.32
C LYS A 181 -18.75 -0.05 13.85
N LEU A 182 -17.48 0.29 13.56
CA LEU A 182 -16.96 0.31 12.19
C LEU A 182 -16.93 -1.08 11.55
N LEU A 183 -16.45 -2.11 12.29
CA LEU A 183 -16.46 -3.50 11.84
C LEU A 183 -17.87 -4.03 11.59
N ASN A 184 -18.83 -3.62 12.41
CA ASN A 184 -20.22 -4.08 12.37
C ASN A 184 -21.12 -3.32 11.38
N ARG A 185 -20.59 -2.38 10.59
CA ARG A 185 -21.37 -1.71 9.54
C ARG A 185 -21.93 -2.74 8.56
N PRO A 186 -23.24 -2.70 8.21
CA PRO A 186 -23.87 -3.73 7.37
C PRO A 186 -23.12 -3.97 6.03
N ALA A 187 -22.70 -2.89 5.36
CA ALA A 187 -21.96 -3.00 4.11
C ALA A 187 -20.58 -3.66 4.29
N VAL A 188 -19.89 -3.41 5.42
CA VAL A 188 -18.59 -4.04 5.73
C VAL A 188 -18.80 -5.53 6.00
N LYS A 189 -19.71 -5.91 6.88
CA LYS A 189 -20.00 -7.31 7.21
C LYS A 189 -20.46 -8.14 6.01
N LYS A 190 -21.24 -7.54 5.11
CA LYS A 190 -21.70 -8.22 3.89
C LYS A 190 -20.56 -8.48 2.92
N THR A 191 -19.55 -7.58 2.87
CA THR A 191 -18.49 -7.60 1.85
C THR A 191 -17.23 -8.30 2.34
N PHE A 192 -16.86 -8.13 3.62
CA PHE A 192 -15.63 -8.65 4.19
C PHE A 192 -15.95 -9.71 5.23
N THR A 193 -15.59 -10.93 4.95
CA THR A 193 -15.95 -12.10 5.75
C THR A 193 -14.86 -12.52 6.72
N GLU A 194 -13.64 -12.06 6.50
CA GLU A 194 -12.48 -12.48 7.27
C GLU A 194 -11.89 -11.27 8.03
N PHE A 195 -11.81 -11.42 9.35
CA PHE A 195 -11.00 -10.54 10.19
C PHE A 195 -9.66 -11.22 10.40
N GLU A 196 -8.63 -10.66 9.78
CA GLU A 196 -7.26 -11.15 9.90
C GLU A 196 -6.63 -10.55 11.17
N GLY A 197 -6.59 -11.34 12.22
CA GLY A 197 -6.00 -10.95 13.48
C GLY A 197 -5.28 -12.11 14.15
N GLU A 198 -4.00 -12.36 13.79
CA GLU A 198 -3.18 -13.24 14.64
C GLU A 198 -3.15 -12.67 16.04
N ALA A 199 -3.59 -13.45 17.03
CA ALA A 199 -3.72 -13.00 18.41
C ALA A 199 -2.73 -13.71 19.35
N LEU A 200 -2.32 -13.00 20.40
CA LEU A 200 -1.60 -13.58 21.53
C LEU A 200 -2.52 -14.52 22.31
N THR A 201 -1.97 -15.59 22.87
CA THR A 201 -2.71 -16.48 23.78
C THR A 201 -3.03 -15.79 25.11
N ARG A 202 -2.10 -14.97 25.63
CA ARG A 202 -2.24 -14.22 26.87
C ARG A 202 -2.32 -12.73 26.60
N PRO A 203 -2.98 -11.95 27.47
CA PRO A 203 -2.94 -10.48 27.41
C PRO A 203 -1.51 -9.96 27.41
N PRO A 204 -1.19 -8.93 26.62
CA PRO A 204 0.11 -8.29 26.71
C PRO A 204 0.27 -7.60 28.07
N LYS A 205 1.54 -7.51 28.55
CA LYS A 205 1.86 -6.89 29.85
C LYS A 205 1.33 -5.44 29.90
N GLY A 206 0.70 -5.10 31.02
CA GLY A 206 0.16 -3.75 31.24
C GLY A 206 -1.29 -3.55 30.78
N PHE A 207 -1.94 -4.59 30.24
CA PHE A 207 -3.35 -4.51 29.84
C PHE A 207 -4.23 -5.39 30.77
N PRO A 208 -5.38 -4.86 31.27
CA PRO A 208 -6.27 -5.62 32.14
C PRO A 208 -6.85 -6.84 31.41
N PRO A 209 -6.73 -8.05 32.00
CA PRO A 209 -7.26 -9.27 31.35
C PRO A 209 -8.77 -9.25 31.13
N GLU A 210 -9.51 -8.58 32.03
CA GLU A 210 -10.97 -8.51 32.01
C GLU A 210 -11.53 -7.36 31.16
N HIS A 211 -10.65 -6.65 30.45
CA HIS A 211 -11.08 -5.50 29.68
C HIS A 211 -11.97 -5.93 28.50
N PRO A 212 -13.11 -5.23 28.21
CA PRO A 212 -14.04 -5.57 27.12
C PRO A 212 -13.40 -5.63 25.72
N ALA A 213 -12.25 -4.99 25.54
CA ALA A 213 -11.48 -4.98 24.30
C ALA A 213 -10.34 -6.02 24.27
N ILE A 214 -10.25 -6.95 25.22
CA ILE A 214 -9.08 -7.80 25.38
C ILE A 214 -8.81 -8.68 24.16
N ASP A 215 -9.84 -9.09 23.42
CA ASP A 215 -9.74 -9.81 22.16
C ASP A 215 -9.05 -8.97 21.07
N LEU A 216 -9.40 -7.68 20.96
CA LEU A 216 -8.77 -6.73 20.04
C LEU A 216 -7.34 -6.38 20.49
N ILE A 217 -7.11 -6.22 21.79
CA ILE A 217 -5.79 -5.89 22.37
C ILE A 217 -4.79 -7.03 22.19
N LYS A 218 -5.25 -8.28 22.21
CA LYS A 218 -4.42 -9.46 21.97
C LYS A 218 -3.98 -9.58 20.51
N CYS A 219 -4.63 -8.90 19.56
CA CYS A 219 -4.24 -8.96 18.16
C CYS A 219 -2.82 -8.42 17.94
N LYS A 220 -2.10 -9.03 17.01
CA LYS A 220 -0.82 -8.58 16.49
C LYS A 220 -0.98 -7.75 15.21
N GLN A 221 -2.15 -7.87 14.58
CA GLN A 221 -2.55 -7.18 13.36
C GLN A 221 -4.07 -6.99 13.36
N TRP A 222 -4.55 -6.02 12.60
CA TRP A 222 -5.98 -5.71 12.46
C TRP A 222 -6.28 -5.49 10.97
N GLY A 223 -6.83 -6.50 10.32
CA GLY A 223 -7.15 -6.45 8.91
C GLY A 223 -8.53 -7.03 8.63
N LEU A 224 -9.16 -6.53 7.60
CA LEU A 224 -10.35 -7.12 6.98
C LEU A 224 -10.01 -7.52 5.56
N SER A 225 -10.42 -8.73 5.18
CA SER A 225 -10.24 -9.21 3.82
C SER A 225 -11.49 -9.87 3.25
N THR A 226 -11.51 -9.96 1.94
CA THR A 226 -12.46 -10.73 1.15
C THR A 226 -11.77 -11.32 -0.07
N THR A 227 -12.25 -12.46 -0.52
CA THR A 227 -11.77 -13.11 -1.74
C THR A 227 -12.86 -13.06 -2.81
N LEU A 228 -12.54 -12.44 -3.94
CA LEU A 228 -13.38 -12.38 -5.13
C LEU A 228 -12.95 -13.48 -6.12
N SER A 229 -13.85 -13.82 -7.03
CA SER A 229 -13.52 -14.69 -8.16
C SER A 229 -12.34 -14.14 -8.97
N VAL A 230 -11.52 -15.02 -9.53
CA VAL A 230 -10.39 -14.63 -10.38
C VAL A 230 -10.87 -13.92 -11.67
N GLU A 231 -12.07 -14.22 -12.13
CA GLU A 231 -12.70 -13.59 -13.29
C GLU A 231 -12.88 -12.08 -13.09
N THR A 232 -13.09 -11.63 -11.85
CA THR A 232 -13.18 -10.21 -11.52
C THR A 232 -11.94 -9.42 -11.96
N ALA A 233 -10.75 -10.03 -11.91
CA ALA A 233 -9.52 -9.39 -12.38
C ALA A 233 -9.48 -9.15 -13.90
N LEU A 234 -10.33 -9.85 -14.67
CA LEU A 234 -10.43 -9.73 -16.14
C LEU A 234 -11.51 -8.74 -16.59
N GLU A 235 -12.31 -8.23 -15.65
CA GLU A 235 -13.39 -7.30 -15.95
C GLU A 235 -12.87 -5.88 -16.21
N ALA A 236 -13.40 -5.20 -17.21
CA ALA A 236 -13.01 -3.82 -17.56
C ALA A 236 -13.18 -2.81 -16.39
N ASN A 237 -14.10 -3.11 -15.45
CA ASN A 237 -14.37 -2.31 -14.25
C ASN A 237 -13.58 -2.77 -13.01
N PHE A 238 -12.53 -3.58 -13.16
CA PHE A 238 -11.78 -4.15 -12.02
C PHE A 238 -11.22 -3.07 -11.08
N SER A 239 -10.64 -2.01 -11.62
CA SER A 239 -10.13 -0.90 -10.81
C SER A 239 -11.23 -0.20 -9.99
N GLN A 240 -12.44 -0.04 -10.56
CA GLN A 240 -13.59 0.52 -9.84
C GLN A 240 -14.07 -0.43 -8.74
N THR A 241 -14.06 -1.74 -9.00
CA THR A 241 -14.38 -2.75 -7.99
C THR A 241 -13.42 -2.67 -6.81
N LEU A 242 -12.11 -2.58 -7.03
CA LEU A 242 -11.12 -2.38 -5.98
C LEU A 242 -11.36 -1.08 -5.19
N THR A 243 -11.57 0.03 -5.92
CA THR A 243 -11.83 1.35 -5.30
C THR A 243 -13.06 1.33 -4.39
N ARG A 244 -14.16 0.71 -4.83
CA ARG A 244 -15.38 0.55 -4.03
C ARG A 244 -15.12 -0.22 -2.73
N HIS A 245 -14.35 -1.30 -2.77
CA HIS A 245 -13.98 -2.06 -1.58
C HIS A 245 -13.11 -1.23 -0.64
N PHE A 246 -12.13 -0.50 -1.16
CA PHE A 246 -11.26 0.37 -0.35
C PHE A 246 -12.03 1.52 0.32
N ARG A 247 -12.99 2.13 -0.37
CA ARG A 247 -13.86 3.16 0.24
C ARG A 247 -14.67 2.61 1.43
N LEU A 248 -15.12 1.36 1.38
CA LEU A 248 -15.81 0.73 2.51
C LEU A 248 -14.90 0.57 3.72
N LEU A 249 -13.61 0.28 3.51
CA LEU A 249 -12.63 0.05 4.57
C LEU A 249 -11.95 1.33 5.07
N LYS A 250 -12.11 2.47 4.37
CA LYS A 250 -11.48 3.73 4.76
C LYS A 250 -11.67 4.11 6.23
N PRO A 251 -12.89 4.08 6.82
CA PRO A 251 -13.06 4.46 8.23
C PRO A 251 -12.30 3.55 9.21
N ILE A 252 -12.02 2.30 8.83
CA ILE A 252 -11.25 1.34 9.63
C ILE A 252 -9.76 1.65 9.52
N VAL A 253 -9.26 1.94 8.30
CA VAL A 253 -7.88 2.36 8.07
C VAL A 253 -7.57 3.67 8.81
N ASP A 254 -8.48 4.65 8.74
CA ASP A 254 -8.33 5.92 9.45
C ASP A 254 -8.27 5.72 10.97
N ALA A 255 -9.17 4.90 11.52
CA ALA A 255 -9.21 4.62 12.96
C ALA A 255 -7.93 3.92 13.46
N LEU A 256 -7.32 3.07 12.64
CA LEU A 256 -6.05 2.41 12.98
C LEU A 256 -4.85 3.36 12.82
N ASN A 257 -4.89 4.28 11.86
CA ASN A 257 -3.82 5.26 11.64
C ASN A 257 -3.88 6.43 12.65
N GLU A 258 -5.03 6.72 13.27
CA GLU A 258 -5.17 7.77 14.28
C GLU A 258 -4.14 7.63 15.42
N PRO A 259 -4.05 6.50 16.15
CA PRO A 259 -3.04 6.31 17.19
C PRO A 259 -1.62 6.18 16.64
N ILE A 260 -1.43 5.62 15.45
CA ILE A 260 -0.11 5.47 14.85
C ILE A 260 0.48 6.84 14.53
N ALA A 261 -0.28 7.72 13.89
CA ALA A 261 0.17 9.08 13.57
C ALA A 261 0.53 9.88 14.83
N ALA A 262 -0.22 9.69 15.93
CA ALA A 262 0.06 10.32 17.21
C ALA A 262 1.35 9.79 17.87
N SER A 263 1.77 8.56 17.58
CA SER A 263 2.97 7.92 18.14
C SER A 263 4.25 8.27 17.39
N ILE A 264 4.18 8.81 16.18
CA ILE A 264 5.36 9.21 15.42
C ILE A 264 5.91 10.52 15.99
N PRO A 265 7.17 10.57 16.43
CA PRO A 265 7.78 11.80 16.92
C PRO A 265 7.71 12.87 15.82
N LYS A 266 7.05 13.99 16.09
CA LYS A 266 7.13 15.15 15.19
C LYS A 266 8.60 15.53 15.07
N LYS A 267 9.20 15.42 13.88
CA LYS A 267 10.53 15.94 13.63
C LYS A 267 10.53 17.40 14.09
N LYS A 268 11.29 17.73 15.15
CA LYS A 268 11.55 19.12 15.51
C LYS A 268 12.20 19.76 14.30
N VAL A 269 11.46 20.65 13.62
CA VAL A 269 12.07 21.56 12.67
C VAL A 269 12.90 22.50 13.56
N LEU A 270 14.19 22.23 13.66
CA LEU A 270 15.15 23.17 14.23
C LEU A 270 15.23 24.31 13.22
N PHE A 271 14.44 25.35 13.42
CA PHE A 271 14.74 26.65 12.86
C PHE A 271 16.05 27.10 13.52
N GLY A 272 17.16 26.89 12.84
CA GLY A 272 18.43 27.51 13.17
C GLY A 272 18.29 29.00 12.96
N LEU A 273 18.06 29.74 14.05
CA LEU A 273 18.38 31.16 14.13
C LEU A 273 19.90 31.26 14.23
N HIS A 274 20.54 31.68 13.17
CA HIS A 274 21.82 32.35 13.18
C HIS A 274 21.77 33.51 12.18
#